data_860b6932e21c6023f9a10d2c4fb5f5ff
#
_entry.id   860b6932e21c6023f9a10d2c4fb5f5ff
#
_cell.length_a   1.000
_cell.length_b   1.000
_cell.length_c   1.000
_cell.angle_alpha   90.00
_cell.angle_beta   90.00
_cell.angle_gamma   90.00
#
_symmetry.space_group_name_H-M   'P 1'
#
loop_
_entity.id
_entity.type
_entity.pdbx_description
1 polymer ?
#
loop_
_entity_poly.entity_id
_entity_poly.type
_entity_poly.pdbx_seq_one_letter_code
_entity_poly.pdbx_strand_id
1 'polypeptide(L)'
;MLANYLEYVFKPRTRYPKSWAPAFAAIQLGFIAGGIGLVGRDALLFFTVQNWHLVIFAELCFASIIALGFLLHTLGYAQVGVVISCLAGVGSATAFITLLGWDSMFHLWYINLAILLIAVPIRISLKTALAGLIILLYGGMFFNFSSQDGYVNVPYLTGSLLGLSNIFGTLLVLGIPMGMYSKFLVQERETSERLLHNIMPKQIAEILKNSSEPVALENPDISVMMADIVNFTSFSDDVSAEKVVKLLNGIFSRFDEVVLE
;
A
#
# COMPACT_ATOMS: atom_id res chain seq x y z
N MET A 1 -11.51 -21.67 7.29
CA MET A 1 -10.72 -21.91 6.06
C MET A 1 -10.48 -20.61 5.29
N LEU A 2 -11.51 -19.85 4.93
CA LEU A 2 -11.39 -18.55 4.21
C LEU A 2 -10.54 -17.53 4.98
N ALA A 3 -10.74 -17.39 6.30
CA ALA A 3 -9.97 -16.46 7.14
C ALA A 3 -8.47 -16.77 7.15
N ASN A 4 -8.09 -18.05 7.23
CA ASN A 4 -6.68 -18.48 7.19
C ASN A 4 -6.07 -18.26 5.80
N TYR A 5 -6.87 -18.41 4.74
CA TYR A 5 -6.44 -18.14 3.36
C TYR A 5 -6.23 -16.63 3.15
N LEU A 6 -7.15 -15.79 3.61
CA LEU A 6 -7.01 -14.34 3.55
C LEU A 6 -5.79 -13.86 4.36
N GLU A 7 -5.60 -14.39 5.57
CA GLU A 7 -4.40 -14.08 6.35
C GLU A 7 -3.12 -14.48 5.61
N TYR A 8 -3.10 -15.64 4.94
CA TYR A 8 -1.96 -16.09 4.14
C TYR A 8 -1.68 -15.17 2.95
N VAL A 9 -2.72 -14.72 2.24
CA VAL A 9 -2.60 -13.84 1.07
C VAL A 9 -2.16 -12.43 1.46
N PHE A 10 -2.66 -11.90 2.58
CA PHE A 10 -2.38 -10.51 2.99
C PHE A 10 -1.19 -10.37 3.93
N LYS A 11 -0.62 -11.47 4.44
CA LYS A 11 0.55 -11.44 5.30
C LYS A 11 1.83 -11.38 4.47
N PRO A 12 2.66 -10.34 4.63
CA PRO A 12 3.93 -10.28 3.91
C PRO A 12 4.82 -11.45 4.33
N ARG A 13 5.46 -12.08 3.37
CA ARG A 13 6.44 -13.13 3.66
C ARG A 13 7.66 -12.55 4.38
N THR A 14 8.41 -13.40 5.06
CA THR A 14 9.60 -13.06 5.87
C THR A 14 10.68 -12.23 5.14
N ARG A 15 10.62 -12.16 3.81
CA ARG A 15 11.53 -11.35 2.98
C ARG A 15 11.23 -9.85 2.98
N TYR A 16 10.04 -9.45 3.47
CA TYR A 16 9.66 -8.03 3.50
C TYR A 16 9.79 -7.47 4.91
N PRO A 17 10.26 -6.22 5.04
CA PRO A 17 10.14 -5.49 6.29
C PRO A 17 8.68 -5.44 6.75
N LYS A 18 8.44 -5.53 8.05
CA LYS A 18 7.07 -5.44 8.61
C LYS A 18 6.36 -4.13 8.21
N SER A 19 7.12 -3.06 8.01
CA SER A 19 6.63 -1.75 7.53
C SER A 19 6.01 -1.80 6.12
N TRP A 20 6.25 -2.85 5.34
CA TRP A 20 5.68 -3.02 4.01
C TRP A 20 4.33 -3.74 4.00
N ALA A 21 3.89 -4.27 5.15
CA ALA A 21 2.64 -5.05 5.23
C ALA A 21 1.42 -4.34 4.63
N PRO A 22 1.20 -3.02 4.87
CA PRO A 22 0.04 -2.33 4.29
C PRO A 22 0.15 -2.12 2.78
N ALA A 23 1.34 -1.78 2.29
CA ALA A 23 1.57 -1.66 0.85
C ALA A 23 1.37 -3.02 0.16
N PHE A 24 1.84 -4.09 0.78
CA PHE A 24 1.61 -5.45 0.31
C PHE A 24 0.13 -5.79 0.23
N ALA A 25 -0.64 -5.56 1.30
CA ALA A 25 -2.08 -5.81 1.35
C ALA A 25 -2.86 -4.95 0.33
N ALA A 26 -2.50 -3.66 0.18
CA ALA A 26 -3.11 -2.77 -0.80
C ALA A 26 -2.90 -3.25 -2.24
N ILE A 27 -1.70 -3.71 -2.58
CA ILE A 27 -1.38 -4.27 -3.90
C ILE A 27 -2.19 -5.55 -4.14
N GLN A 28 -2.28 -6.44 -3.16
CA GLN A 28 -3.06 -7.68 -3.26
C GLN A 28 -4.55 -7.40 -3.49
N LEU A 29 -5.11 -6.45 -2.76
CA LEU A 29 -6.50 -6.01 -2.98
C LEU A 29 -6.71 -5.43 -4.37
N GLY A 30 -5.77 -4.64 -4.88
CA GLY A 30 -5.80 -4.11 -6.24
C GLY A 30 -5.87 -5.23 -7.29
N PHE A 31 -5.07 -6.28 -7.14
CA PHE A 31 -5.12 -7.46 -8.03
C PHE A 31 -6.47 -8.18 -7.96
N ILE A 32 -7.01 -8.41 -6.77
CA ILE A 32 -8.29 -9.10 -6.59
C ILE A 32 -9.44 -8.27 -7.17
N ALA A 33 -9.50 -6.97 -6.86
CA ALA A 33 -10.53 -6.07 -7.37
C ALA A 33 -10.47 -5.96 -8.90
N GLY A 34 -9.26 -5.87 -9.47
CA GLY A 34 -9.04 -5.91 -10.91
C GLY A 34 -9.57 -7.20 -11.53
N GLY A 35 -9.24 -8.36 -10.97
CA GLY A 35 -9.71 -9.66 -11.44
C GLY A 35 -11.24 -9.81 -11.45
N ILE A 36 -11.93 -9.31 -10.42
CA ILE A 36 -13.41 -9.32 -10.37
C ILE A 36 -13.99 -8.43 -11.46
N GLY A 37 -13.40 -7.24 -11.69
CA GLY A 37 -13.85 -6.31 -12.73
C GLY A 37 -13.74 -6.90 -14.14
N LEU A 38 -12.72 -7.74 -14.40
CA LEU A 38 -12.53 -8.41 -15.68
C LEU A 38 -13.73 -9.28 -16.06
N VAL A 39 -14.20 -10.12 -15.15
CA VAL A 39 -15.30 -11.07 -15.42
C VAL A 39 -16.61 -10.36 -15.81
N GLY A 40 -16.97 -9.29 -15.13
CA GLY A 40 -18.18 -8.53 -15.45
C GLY A 40 -18.12 -7.84 -16.81
N ARG A 41 -16.95 -7.32 -17.15
CA ARG A 41 -16.68 -6.67 -18.44
C ARG A 41 -16.72 -7.68 -19.59
N ASP A 42 -16.09 -8.83 -19.44
CA ASP A 42 -16.07 -9.89 -20.45
C ASP A 42 -17.47 -10.38 -20.79
N ALA A 43 -18.31 -10.54 -19.79
CA ALA A 43 -19.71 -10.89 -20.01
C ALA A 43 -20.45 -9.80 -20.83
N LEU A 44 -20.24 -8.53 -20.54
CA LEU A 44 -20.84 -7.43 -21.31
C LEU A 44 -20.38 -7.46 -22.77
N LEU A 45 -19.07 -7.59 -23.01
CA LEU A 45 -18.49 -7.64 -24.36
C LEU A 45 -18.98 -8.85 -25.16
N PHE A 46 -19.07 -10.01 -24.52
CA PHE A 46 -19.56 -11.24 -25.15
C PHE A 46 -20.97 -11.08 -25.72
N PHE A 47 -21.88 -10.43 -24.98
CA PHE A 47 -23.28 -10.30 -25.40
C PHE A 47 -23.55 -9.11 -26.35
N THR A 48 -22.65 -8.13 -26.43
CA THR A 48 -22.96 -6.85 -27.08
C THR A 48 -22.07 -6.49 -28.26
N VAL A 49 -20.91 -7.11 -28.40
CA VAL A 49 -19.89 -6.73 -29.40
C VAL A 49 -19.64 -7.84 -30.41
N GLN A 50 -19.70 -7.49 -31.69
CA GLN A 50 -19.18 -8.39 -32.74
C GLN A 50 -17.65 -8.47 -32.62
N ASN A 51 -17.04 -9.58 -32.98
CA ASN A 51 -15.58 -9.77 -32.81
C ASN A 51 -15.07 -9.66 -31.36
N TRP A 52 -15.94 -9.86 -30.37
CA TRP A 52 -15.59 -9.90 -28.94
C TRP A 52 -14.39 -10.80 -28.64
N HIS A 53 -14.18 -11.85 -29.42
CA HIS A 53 -13.09 -12.81 -29.25
C HIS A 53 -11.70 -12.17 -29.32
N LEU A 54 -11.52 -11.12 -30.15
CA LEU A 54 -10.25 -10.39 -30.21
C LEU A 54 -9.95 -9.66 -28.90
N VAL A 55 -10.98 -9.04 -28.33
CA VAL A 55 -10.87 -8.27 -27.07
C VAL A 55 -10.62 -9.22 -25.90
N ILE A 56 -11.40 -10.29 -25.78
CA ILE A 56 -11.22 -11.30 -24.72
C ILE A 56 -9.88 -12.02 -24.84
N PHE A 57 -9.42 -12.34 -26.07
CA PHE A 57 -8.11 -12.94 -26.26
C PHE A 57 -6.99 -12.00 -25.75
N ALA A 58 -7.01 -10.72 -26.12
CA ALA A 58 -6.06 -9.74 -25.62
C ALA A 58 -6.11 -9.63 -24.09
N GLU A 59 -7.31 -9.65 -23.53
CA GLU A 59 -7.53 -9.61 -22.09
C GLU A 59 -6.92 -10.82 -21.37
N LEU A 60 -7.17 -12.03 -21.85
CA LEU A 60 -6.61 -13.26 -21.28
C LEU A 60 -5.08 -13.25 -21.31
N CYS A 61 -4.47 -12.73 -22.38
CA CYS A 61 -3.02 -12.58 -22.46
C CYS A 61 -2.49 -11.64 -21.36
N PHE A 62 -3.06 -10.44 -21.22
CA PHE A 62 -2.61 -9.49 -20.21
C PHE A 62 -2.95 -9.94 -18.78
N ALA A 63 -4.13 -10.54 -18.57
CA ALA A 63 -4.52 -11.10 -17.28
C ALA A 63 -3.56 -12.19 -16.82
N SER A 64 -3.08 -13.04 -17.74
CA SER A 64 -2.08 -14.08 -17.45
C SER A 64 -0.75 -13.49 -16.98
N ILE A 65 -0.31 -12.40 -17.63
CA ILE A 65 0.94 -11.69 -17.23
C ILE A 65 0.75 -10.99 -15.87
N ILE A 66 -0.41 -10.39 -15.64
CA ILE A 66 -0.75 -9.76 -14.34
C ILE A 66 -0.81 -10.83 -13.25
N ALA A 67 -1.41 -11.99 -13.52
CA ALA A 67 -1.45 -13.12 -12.59
C ALA A 67 -0.04 -13.65 -12.25
N LEU A 68 0.86 -13.69 -13.22
CA LEU A 68 2.27 -14.00 -12.99
C LEU A 68 2.93 -12.93 -12.06
N GLY A 69 2.67 -11.67 -12.31
CA GLY A 69 3.14 -10.57 -11.45
C GLY A 69 2.62 -10.70 -10.02
N PHE A 70 1.34 -11.04 -9.84
CA PHE A 70 0.73 -11.35 -8.54
C PHE A 70 1.44 -12.54 -7.86
N LEU A 71 1.66 -13.64 -8.59
CA LEU A 71 2.36 -14.80 -8.06
C LEU A 71 3.80 -14.44 -7.61
N LEU A 72 4.55 -13.70 -8.41
CA LEU A 72 5.90 -13.24 -8.07
C LEU A 72 5.86 -12.34 -6.82
N HIS A 73 4.88 -11.46 -6.71
CA HIS A 73 4.67 -10.63 -5.53
C HIS A 73 4.42 -11.50 -4.29
N THR A 74 3.55 -12.50 -4.35
CA THR A 74 3.28 -13.42 -3.23
C THR A 74 4.50 -14.28 -2.87
N LEU A 75 5.34 -14.63 -3.85
CA LEU A 75 6.57 -15.40 -3.63
C LEU A 75 7.73 -14.58 -3.02
N GLY A 76 7.56 -13.28 -2.85
CA GLY A 76 8.57 -12.41 -2.24
C GLY A 76 9.45 -11.66 -3.25
N TYR A 77 9.11 -11.68 -4.54
CA TYR A 77 9.77 -10.91 -5.61
C TYR A 77 8.96 -9.65 -5.95
N ALA A 78 8.62 -8.82 -4.93
CA ALA A 78 7.71 -7.70 -5.07
C ALA A 78 8.08 -6.73 -6.19
N GLN A 79 9.35 -6.33 -6.27
CA GLN A 79 9.79 -5.36 -7.28
C GLN A 79 9.56 -5.88 -8.69
N VAL A 80 9.92 -7.14 -8.95
CA VAL A 80 9.74 -7.79 -10.25
C VAL A 80 8.26 -7.96 -10.57
N GLY A 81 7.48 -8.45 -9.59
CA GLY A 81 6.04 -8.63 -9.74
C GLY A 81 5.31 -7.34 -10.08
N VAL A 82 5.64 -6.24 -9.38
CA VAL A 82 5.06 -4.91 -9.65
C VAL A 82 5.44 -4.38 -11.03
N VAL A 83 6.71 -4.50 -11.42
CA VAL A 83 7.17 -4.04 -12.75
C VAL A 83 6.46 -4.80 -13.87
N ILE A 84 6.39 -6.12 -13.78
CA ILE A 84 5.69 -6.96 -14.76
C ILE A 84 4.22 -6.57 -14.83
N SER A 85 3.54 -6.43 -13.69
CA SER A 85 2.13 -6.05 -13.66
C SER A 85 1.88 -4.63 -14.18
N CYS A 86 2.78 -3.69 -13.90
CA CYS A 86 2.69 -2.34 -14.42
C CYS A 86 2.83 -2.31 -15.95
N LEU A 87 3.82 -3.00 -16.48
CA LEU A 87 4.03 -3.09 -17.94
C LEU A 87 2.86 -3.79 -18.65
N ALA A 88 2.33 -4.86 -18.05
CA ALA A 88 1.15 -5.55 -18.57
C ALA A 88 -0.09 -4.65 -18.50
N GLY A 89 -0.28 -3.89 -17.42
CA GLY A 89 -1.38 -2.94 -17.27
C GLY A 89 -1.33 -1.81 -18.29
N VAL A 90 -0.14 -1.26 -18.55
CA VAL A 90 0.09 -0.26 -19.61
C VAL A 90 -0.19 -0.86 -20.98
N GLY A 91 0.31 -2.07 -21.25
CA GLY A 91 0.07 -2.77 -22.50
C GLY A 91 -1.41 -3.07 -22.73
N SER A 92 -2.13 -3.50 -21.69
CA SER A 92 -3.57 -3.77 -21.78
C SER A 92 -4.36 -2.47 -22.04
N ALA A 93 -4.06 -1.39 -21.33
CA ALA A 93 -4.70 -0.10 -21.58
C ALA A 93 -4.49 0.38 -23.03
N THR A 94 -3.24 0.27 -23.55
CA THR A 94 -2.92 0.57 -24.94
C THR A 94 -3.74 -0.28 -25.91
N ALA A 95 -3.78 -1.59 -25.71
CA ALA A 95 -4.50 -2.52 -26.58
C ALA A 95 -6.01 -2.24 -26.57
N PHE A 96 -6.61 -1.98 -25.39
CA PHE A 96 -8.03 -1.72 -25.29
C PHE A 96 -8.46 -0.36 -25.85
N ILE A 97 -7.64 0.68 -25.71
CA ILE A 97 -7.89 1.97 -26.39
C ILE A 97 -7.88 1.76 -27.91
N THR A 98 -6.92 1.00 -28.42
CA THR A 98 -6.80 0.71 -29.84
C THR A 98 -7.98 -0.10 -30.36
N LEU A 99 -8.40 -1.15 -29.61
CA LEU A 99 -9.48 -2.04 -30.01
C LEU A 99 -10.87 -1.40 -29.84
N LEU A 100 -11.14 -0.74 -28.72
CA LEU A 100 -12.47 -0.30 -28.32
C LEU A 100 -12.69 1.22 -28.46
N GLY A 101 -11.63 1.97 -28.78
CA GLY A 101 -11.66 3.43 -28.91
C GLY A 101 -11.47 4.16 -27.58
N TRP A 102 -11.31 5.49 -27.69
CA TRP A 102 -11.05 6.39 -26.57
C TRP A 102 -12.26 6.48 -25.61
N ASP A 103 -13.48 6.45 -26.14
CA ASP A 103 -14.73 6.56 -25.36
C ASP A 103 -14.97 5.39 -24.42
N SER A 104 -14.25 4.28 -24.59
CA SER A 104 -14.23 3.16 -23.66
C SER A 104 -13.58 3.50 -22.29
N MET A 105 -12.90 4.66 -22.21
CA MET A 105 -12.22 5.21 -21.02
C MET A 105 -11.12 4.32 -20.43
N PHE A 106 -10.53 3.39 -21.21
CA PHE A 106 -9.38 2.59 -20.76
C PHE A 106 -8.13 3.45 -20.50
N HIS A 107 -8.06 4.66 -21.04
CA HIS A 107 -6.98 5.62 -20.76
C HIS A 107 -6.89 6.00 -19.26
N LEU A 108 -7.95 5.85 -18.48
CA LEU A 108 -7.92 6.07 -17.03
C LEU A 108 -6.98 5.11 -16.31
N TRP A 109 -6.73 3.92 -16.88
CA TRP A 109 -5.81 2.95 -16.30
C TRP A 109 -4.37 3.42 -16.27
N TYR A 110 -3.95 4.27 -17.20
CA TYR A 110 -2.63 4.90 -17.13
C TYR A 110 -2.49 5.75 -15.87
N ILE A 111 -3.54 6.52 -15.55
CA ILE A 111 -3.57 7.39 -14.36
C ILE A 111 -3.56 6.52 -13.09
N ASN A 112 -4.35 5.44 -13.07
CA ASN A 112 -4.38 4.48 -11.97
C ASN A 112 -3.00 3.89 -11.70
N LEU A 113 -2.31 3.42 -12.74
CA LEU A 113 -0.99 2.83 -12.61
C LEU A 113 0.04 3.86 -12.13
N ALA A 114 -0.01 5.10 -12.62
CA ALA A 114 0.89 6.16 -12.16
C ALA A 114 0.70 6.48 -10.66
N ILE A 115 -0.56 6.55 -10.20
CA ILE A 115 -0.86 6.81 -8.78
C ILE A 115 -0.46 5.61 -7.91
N LEU A 116 -0.75 4.39 -8.34
CA LEU A 116 -0.38 3.18 -7.60
C LEU A 116 1.14 3.05 -7.43
N LEU A 117 1.94 3.50 -8.40
CA LEU A 117 3.40 3.53 -8.27
C LEU A 117 3.90 4.35 -7.07
N ILE A 118 3.14 5.36 -6.61
CA ILE A 118 3.52 6.16 -5.44
C ILE A 118 3.56 5.29 -4.18
N ALA A 119 2.56 4.42 -4.01
CA ALA A 119 2.42 3.57 -2.83
C ALA A 119 3.36 2.35 -2.81
N VAL A 120 3.93 1.97 -3.97
CA VAL A 120 4.76 0.77 -4.06
C VAL A 120 6.18 1.05 -3.57
N PRO A 121 6.74 0.22 -2.68
CA PRO A 121 8.10 0.39 -2.15
C PRO A 121 9.17 -0.16 -3.11
N ILE A 122 9.33 0.48 -4.26
CA ILE A 122 10.41 0.20 -5.23
C ILE A 122 11.38 1.39 -5.31
N ARG A 123 12.53 1.18 -5.93
CA ARG A 123 13.57 2.22 -6.07
C ARG A 123 13.02 3.44 -6.80
N ILE A 124 13.36 4.63 -6.32
CA ILE A 124 12.86 5.90 -6.88
C ILE A 124 13.18 6.05 -8.37
N SER A 125 14.38 5.66 -8.79
CA SER A 125 14.77 5.68 -10.21
C SER A 125 13.86 4.82 -11.09
N LEU A 126 13.41 3.68 -10.58
CA LEU A 126 12.48 2.81 -11.30
C LEU A 126 11.06 3.40 -11.33
N LYS A 127 10.62 4.02 -10.22
CA LYS A 127 9.35 4.75 -10.18
C LYS A 127 9.31 5.86 -11.23
N THR A 128 10.36 6.69 -11.28
CA THR A 128 10.42 7.81 -12.23
C THR A 128 10.48 7.35 -13.67
N ALA A 129 11.22 6.27 -13.96
CA ALA A 129 11.28 5.68 -15.29
C ALA A 129 9.91 5.13 -15.73
N LEU A 130 9.22 4.38 -14.88
CA LEU A 130 7.89 3.84 -15.17
C LEU A 130 6.85 4.96 -15.29
N ALA A 131 6.87 5.96 -14.43
CA ALA A 131 5.97 7.12 -14.52
C ALA A 131 6.20 7.90 -15.82
N GLY A 132 7.46 8.13 -16.20
CA GLY A 132 7.81 8.75 -17.46
C GLY A 132 7.31 7.96 -18.68
N LEU A 133 7.47 6.64 -18.67
CA LEU A 133 6.92 5.76 -19.71
C LEU A 133 5.40 5.85 -19.80
N ILE A 134 4.70 5.84 -18.67
CA ILE A 134 3.24 5.97 -18.61
C ILE A 134 2.79 7.29 -19.22
N ILE A 135 3.43 8.40 -18.85
CA ILE A 135 3.11 9.75 -19.38
C ILE A 135 3.32 9.81 -20.88
N LEU A 136 4.46 9.31 -21.38
CA LEU A 136 4.77 9.30 -22.81
C LEU A 136 3.75 8.46 -23.61
N LEU A 137 3.40 7.28 -23.11
CA LEU A 137 2.42 6.42 -23.76
C LEU A 137 1.02 7.02 -23.72
N TYR A 138 0.60 7.59 -22.57
CA TYR A 138 -0.67 8.29 -22.46
C TYR A 138 -0.76 9.43 -23.49
N GLY A 139 0.27 10.29 -23.56
CA GLY A 139 0.33 11.37 -24.52
C GLY A 139 0.28 10.88 -25.97
N GLY A 140 1.08 9.86 -26.30
CA GLY A 140 1.07 9.24 -27.62
C GLY A 140 -0.29 8.66 -28.00
N MET A 141 -0.96 7.98 -27.07
CA MET A 141 -2.31 7.44 -27.29
C MET A 141 -3.35 8.56 -27.41
N PHE A 142 -3.25 9.61 -26.60
CA PHE A 142 -4.14 10.76 -26.70
C PHE A 142 -4.07 11.41 -28.08
N PHE A 143 -2.87 11.73 -28.59
CA PHE A 143 -2.72 12.38 -29.91
C PHE A 143 -3.14 11.51 -31.09
N ASN A 144 -3.01 10.18 -30.96
CA ASN A 144 -3.33 9.28 -32.07
C ASN A 144 -4.77 8.76 -32.04
N PHE A 145 -5.40 8.59 -30.88
CA PHE A 145 -6.66 7.86 -30.74
C PHE A 145 -7.80 8.67 -30.12
N SER A 146 -7.59 9.89 -29.60
CA SER A 146 -8.65 10.66 -28.93
C SER A 146 -9.82 11.05 -29.84
N SER A 147 -9.59 11.09 -31.15
CA SER A 147 -10.59 11.43 -32.17
C SER A 147 -10.85 10.30 -33.18
N GLN A 148 -10.38 9.09 -32.89
CA GLN A 148 -10.56 7.92 -33.76
C GLN A 148 -11.42 6.86 -33.06
N ASP A 149 -12.27 6.22 -33.84
CA ASP A 149 -12.99 5.03 -33.39
C ASP A 149 -12.03 3.84 -33.22
N GLY A 150 -12.38 2.91 -32.32
CA GLY A 150 -11.63 1.68 -32.15
C GLY A 150 -11.76 0.73 -33.36
N TYR A 151 -10.83 -0.22 -33.45
CA TYR A 151 -10.89 -1.24 -34.52
C TYR A 151 -12.12 -2.15 -34.41
N VAL A 152 -12.70 -2.30 -33.25
CA VAL A 152 -13.91 -3.06 -32.97
C VAL A 152 -15.09 -2.11 -32.86
N ASN A 153 -16.11 -2.31 -33.66
CA ASN A 153 -17.31 -1.49 -33.58
C ASN A 153 -18.08 -1.81 -32.27
N VAL A 154 -18.11 -0.86 -31.37
CA VAL A 154 -18.76 -0.97 -30.05
C VAL A 154 -20.07 -0.17 -30.09
N PRO A 155 -21.23 -0.82 -29.83
CA PRO A 155 -22.49 -0.08 -29.73
C PRO A 155 -22.40 1.02 -28.68
N TYR A 156 -23.01 2.19 -28.92
CA TYR A 156 -22.94 3.37 -28.06
C TYR A 156 -23.26 3.05 -26.57
N LEU A 157 -24.32 2.28 -26.34
CA LEU A 157 -24.71 1.89 -24.97
C LEU A 157 -23.61 1.03 -24.30
N THR A 158 -23.02 0.10 -25.04
CA THR A 158 -21.92 -0.74 -24.51
C THR A 158 -20.69 0.12 -24.21
N GLY A 159 -20.30 1.01 -25.08
CA GLY A 159 -19.20 1.97 -24.86
C GLY A 159 -19.42 2.82 -23.59
N SER A 160 -20.64 3.33 -23.42
CA SER A 160 -21.01 4.12 -22.23
C SER A 160 -20.94 3.29 -20.95
N LEU A 161 -21.40 2.05 -20.97
CA LEU A 161 -21.34 1.14 -19.82
C LEU A 161 -19.88 0.75 -19.49
N LEU A 162 -19.06 0.52 -20.50
CA LEU A 162 -17.61 0.29 -20.33
C LEU A 162 -16.94 1.51 -19.70
N GLY A 163 -17.22 2.71 -20.20
CA GLY A 163 -16.71 3.95 -19.65
C GLY A 163 -17.09 4.13 -18.18
N LEU A 164 -18.36 3.95 -17.84
CA LEU A 164 -18.83 3.99 -16.45
C LEU A 164 -18.14 2.94 -15.60
N SER A 165 -18.02 1.69 -16.07
CA SER A 165 -17.34 0.63 -15.33
C SER A 165 -15.88 0.95 -15.07
N ASN A 166 -15.16 1.57 -16.02
CA ASN A 166 -13.78 2.01 -15.87
C ASN A 166 -13.65 3.18 -14.88
N ILE A 167 -14.60 4.12 -14.86
CA ILE A 167 -14.65 5.18 -13.83
C ILE A 167 -14.82 4.57 -12.43
N PHE A 168 -15.83 3.71 -12.24
CA PHE A 168 -16.04 3.03 -10.96
C PHE A 168 -14.85 2.16 -10.56
N GLY A 169 -14.29 1.41 -11.50
CA GLY A 169 -13.07 0.62 -11.29
C GLY A 169 -11.90 1.50 -10.82
N THR A 170 -11.71 2.66 -11.44
CA THR A 170 -10.71 3.64 -11.03
C THR A 170 -10.91 4.09 -9.59
N LEU A 171 -12.13 4.48 -9.23
CA LEU A 171 -12.44 4.94 -7.87
C LEU A 171 -12.20 3.85 -6.83
N LEU A 172 -12.55 2.60 -7.13
CA LEU A 172 -12.31 1.46 -6.22
C LEU A 172 -10.84 1.11 -6.10
N VAL A 173 -10.14 0.99 -7.23
CA VAL A 173 -8.72 0.62 -7.28
C VAL A 173 -7.82 1.67 -6.65
N LEU A 174 -8.18 2.95 -6.68
CA LEU A 174 -7.45 4.01 -6.00
C LEU A 174 -7.96 4.24 -4.58
N GLY A 175 -9.28 4.28 -4.37
CA GLY A 175 -9.89 4.66 -3.10
C GLY A 175 -9.60 3.67 -1.97
N ILE A 176 -9.73 2.38 -2.25
CA ILE A 176 -9.53 1.34 -1.21
C ILE A 176 -8.08 1.28 -0.73
N PRO A 177 -7.06 1.13 -1.61
CA PRO A 177 -5.67 1.12 -1.17
C PRO A 177 -5.23 2.43 -0.53
N MET A 178 -5.67 3.57 -1.03
CA MET A 178 -5.33 4.88 -0.46
C MET A 178 -5.93 5.06 0.94
N GLY A 179 -7.18 4.64 1.14
CA GLY A 179 -7.82 4.65 2.46
C GLY A 179 -7.11 3.74 3.47
N MET A 180 -6.68 2.55 3.04
CA MET A 180 -5.89 1.63 3.88
C MET A 180 -4.52 2.21 4.22
N TYR A 181 -3.84 2.79 3.24
CA TYR A 181 -2.53 3.41 3.44
C TYR A 181 -2.60 4.62 4.38
N SER A 182 -3.63 5.45 4.25
CA SER A 182 -3.88 6.57 5.15
C SER A 182 -4.07 6.11 6.60
N LYS A 183 -4.90 5.10 6.84
CA LYS A 183 -5.09 4.51 8.17
C LYS A 183 -3.78 3.97 8.75
N PHE A 184 -2.99 3.30 7.94
CA PHE A 184 -1.70 2.80 8.37
C PHE A 184 -0.74 3.92 8.77
N LEU A 185 -0.64 4.99 7.99
CA LEU A 185 0.22 6.14 8.35
C LEU A 185 -0.19 6.74 9.69
N VAL A 186 -1.49 6.84 9.96
CA VAL A 186 -1.98 7.33 11.27
C VAL A 186 -1.55 6.39 12.40
N GLN A 187 -1.75 5.08 12.24
CA GLN A 187 -1.36 4.09 13.26
C GLN A 187 0.15 4.05 13.50
N GLU A 188 0.95 4.15 12.46
CA GLU A 188 2.43 4.19 12.57
C GLU A 188 2.88 5.45 13.33
N ARG A 189 2.25 6.60 13.02
CA ARG A 189 2.51 7.85 13.72
C ARG A 189 2.14 7.76 15.21
N GLU A 190 0.95 7.26 15.54
CA GLU A 190 0.50 7.07 16.92
C GLU A 190 1.43 6.11 17.68
N THR A 191 1.87 5.03 17.02
CA THR A 191 2.82 4.09 17.61
C THR A 191 4.18 4.74 17.88
N SER A 192 4.69 5.52 16.93
CA SER A 192 5.94 6.26 17.09
C SER A 192 5.85 7.28 18.22
N GLU A 193 4.75 8.04 18.30
CA GLU A 193 4.51 9.00 19.37
C GLU A 193 4.42 8.31 20.74
N ARG A 194 3.72 7.18 20.82
CA ARG A 194 3.64 6.38 22.06
C ARG A 194 5.01 5.87 22.51
N LEU A 195 5.83 5.35 21.59
CA LEU A 195 7.18 4.89 21.91
C LEU A 195 8.06 6.04 22.39
N LEU A 196 7.94 7.23 21.79
CA LEU A 196 8.67 8.42 22.22
C LEU A 196 8.27 8.84 23.64
N HIS A 197 6.97 8.84 23.94
CA HIS A 197 6.46 9.18 25.28
C HIS A 197 6.81 8.15 26.37
N ASN A 198 7.08 6.90 26.00
CA ASN A 198 7.57 5.89 26.96
C ASN A 198 9.03 6.11 27.38
N ILE A 199 9.79 6.88 26.59
CA ILE A 199 11.22 7.10 26.84
C ILE A 199 11.46 8.45 27.51
N MET A 200 10.59 9.46 27.25
CA MET A 200 10.77 10.82 27.75
C MET A 200 9.44 11.51 28.09
N PRO A 201 9.45 12.47 29.02
CA PRO A 201 8.27 13.28 29.37
C PRO A 201 7.70 13.98 28.13
N LYS A 202 6.35 14.09 28.07
CA LYS A 202 5.65 14.70 26.92
C LYS A 202 6.15 16.10 26.57
N GLN A 203 6.43 16.94 27.60
CA GLN A 203 6.94 18.30 27.41
C GLN A 203 8.26 18.32 26.64
N ILE A 204 9.19 17.41 26.97
CA ILE A 204 10.49 17.29 26.30
C ILE A 204 10.30 16.77 24.88
N ALA A 205 9.43 15.78 24.68
CA ALA A 205 9.14 15.22 23.37
C ALA A 205 8.54 16.28 22.42
N GLU A 206 7.65 17.16 22.90
CA GLU A 206 7.08 18.25 22.10
C GLU A 206 8.11 19.30 21.72
N ILE A 207 9.02 19.67 22.63
CA ILE A 207 10.09 20.63 22.35
C ILE A 207 11.02 20.04 21.25
N LEU A 208 11.47 18.81 21.43
CA LEU A 208 12.36 18.14 20.47
C LEU A 208 11.73 17.92 19.10
N LYS A 209 10.40 17.74 19.04
CA LYS A 209 9.66 17.61 17.78
C LYS A 209 9.62 18.93 16.99
N ASN A 210 9.61 20.06 17.69
CA ASN A 210 9.41 21.39 17.10
C ASN A 210 10.71 22.22 17.01
N SER A 211 11.81 21.76 17.64
CA SER A 211 13.09 22.44 17.64
C SER A 211 14.24 21.46 17.49
N SER A 212 15.25 21.85 16.71
CA SER A 212 16.53 21.14 16.60
C SER A 212 17.57 21.65 17.60
N GLU A 213 17.19 22.60 18.47
CA GLU A 213 18.10 23.16 19.46
C GLU A 213 18.17 22.28 20.71
N PRO A 214 19.28 22.31 21.46
CA PRO A 214 19.39 21.60 22.73
C PRO A 214 18.29 22.00 23.69
N VAL A 215 17.59 21.02 24.27
CA VAL A 215 16.54 21.29 25.25
C VAL A 215 17.16 21.52 26.63
N ALA A 216 16.97 22.69 27.19
CA ALA A 216 17.33 23.02 28.56
C ALA A 216 16.06 23.56 29.26
N LEU A 217 15.66 22.91 30.35
CA LEU A 217 14.56 23.34 31.18
C LEU A 217 15.13 23.70 32.56
N GLU A 218 14.85 24.89 33.04
CA GLU A 218 15.22 25.34 34.38
C GLU A 218 14.05 25.12 35.33
N ASN A 219 14.28 24.33 36.36
CA ASN A 219 13.30 24.11 37.42
C ASN A 219 13.90 24.65 38.74
N PRO A 220 13.42 25.76 39.27
CA PRO A 220 14.03 26.44 40.41
C PRO A 220 13.91 25.65 41.71
N ASP A 221 12.85 24.88 41.90
CA ASP A 221 12.58 24.15 43.15
C ASP A 221 12.45 22.66 42.88
N ILE A 222 13.59 21.95 42.95
CA ILE A 222 13.62 20.48 42.78
C ILE A 222 14.22 19.82 44.04
N SER A 223 13.68 18.64 44.35
CA SER A 223 14.30 17.69 45.27
C SER A 223 14.78 16.48 44.51
N VAL A 224 16.03 16.10 44.71
CA VAL A 224 16.61 14.90 44.04
C VAL A 224 16.74 13.79 45.06
N MET A 225 16.09 12.67 44.84
CA MET A 225 16.23 11.45 45.61
C MET A 225 17.07 10.45 44.85
N MET A 226 18.10 9.90 45.48
CA MET A 226 18.89 8.79 44.96
C MET A 226 18.61 7.55 45.79
N ALA A 227 18.21 6.47 45.16
CA ALA A 227 17.93 5.18 45.81
C ALA A 227 18.60 4.03 45.05
N ASP A 228 19.05 3.02 45.82
CA ASP A 228 19.66 1.81 45.26
C ASP A 228 19.07 0.57 45.97
N ILE A 229 19.08 -0.55 45.25
CA ILE A 229 18.61 -1.84 45.79
C ILE A 229 19.78 -2.56 46.40
N VAL A 230 19.74 -2.75 47.72
CA VAL A 230 20.80 -3.44 48.46
C VAL A 230 20.96 -4.89 47.95
N ASN A 231 22.20 -5.27 47.67
CA ASN A 231 22.58 -6.61 47.16
C ASN A 231 21.93 -6.99 45.81
N PHE A 232 21.54 -6.01 44.96
CA PHE A 232 20.92 -6.29 43.69
C PHE A 232 21.77 -7.17 42.76
N THR A 233 23.09 -6.96 42.75
CA THR A 233 24.01 -7.76 41.92
C THR A 233 23.97 -9.25 42.31
N SER A 234 24.11 -9.56 43.59
CA SER A 234 24.04 -10.93 44.07
C SER A 234 22.68 -11.56 43.82
N PHE A 235 21.60 -10.79 44.01
CA PHE A 235 20.24 -11.28 43.74
C PHE A 235 20.02 -11.55 42.23
N SER A 236 20.54 -10.68 41.33
CA SER A 236 20.37 -10.84 39.91
C SER A 236 21.16 -12.02 39.32
N ASP A 237 22.25 -12.42 39.95
CA ASP A 237 23.05 -13.61 39.55
C ASP A 237 22.31 -14.92 39.86
N ASP A 238 21.45 -14.95 40.91
CA ASP A 238 20.76 -16.15 41.38
C ASP A 238 19.37 -16.35 40.75
N VAL A 239 18.84 -15.40 39.98
CA VAL A 239 17.48 -15.48 39.42
C VAL A 239 17.45 -15.21 37.91
N SER A 240 16.42 -15.75 37.22
CA SER A 240 16.26 -15.51 35.80
C SER A 240 16.01 -14.03 35.48
N ALA A 241 16.51 -13.56 34.35
CA ALA A 241 16.34 -12.20 33.85
C ALA A 241 14.86 -11.74 33.85
N GLU A 242 13.93 -12.66 33.53
CA GLU A 242 12.49 -12.39 33.54
C GLU A 242 11.99 -12.05 34.96
N LYS A 243 12.44 -12.75 35.99
CA LYS A 243 12.08 -12.47 37.38
C LYS A 243 12.66 -11.16 37.86
N VAL A 244 13.90 -10.83 37.45
CA VAL A 244 14.53 -9.54 37.76
C VAL A 244 13.71 -8.39 37.15
N VAL A 245 13.36 -8.46 35.88
CA VAL A 245 12.55 -7.46 35.20
C VAL A 245 11.18 -7.30 35.85
N LYS A 246 10.52 -8.40 36.23
CA LYS A 246 9.22 -8.38 36.90
C LYS A 246 9.30 -7.71 38.28
N LEU A 247 10.35 -8.00 39.06
CA LEU A 247 10.59 -7.34 40.33
C LEU A 247 10.80 -5.83 40.16
N LEU A 248 11.70 -5.44 39.27
CA LEU A 248 11.97 -4.01 38.97
C LEU A 248 10.72 -3.27 38.52
N ASN A 249 9.94 -3.84 37.59
CA ASN A 249 8.67 -3.26 37.20
C ASN A 249 7.71 -3.06 38.36
N GLY A 250 7.61 -4.02 39.27
CA GLY A 250 6.76 -3.90 40.47
C GLY A 250 7.22 -2.78 41.42
N ILE A 251 8.53 -2.60 41.58
CA ILE A 251 9.10 -1.54 42.43
C ILE A 251 8.86 -0.16 41.78
N PHE A 252 9.20 0.00 40.49
CA PHE A 252 9.04 1.28 39.81
C PHE A 252 7.57 1.68 39.66
N SER A 253 6.66 0.73 39.40
CA SER A 253 5.21 1.04 39.36
C SER A 253 4.70 1.58 40.68
N ARG A 254 5.21 1.11 41.83
CA ARG A 254 4.86 1.68 43.13
C ARG A 254 5.42 3.07 43.37
N PHE A 255 6.63 3.36 42.89
CA PHE A 255 7.16 4.73 42.92
C PHE A 255 6.33 5.68 42.06
N ASP A 256 5.90 5.24 40.86
CA ASP A 256 5.04 6.04 40.01
C ASP A 256 3.69 6.37 40.68
N GLU A 257 3.08 5.39 41.38
CA GLU A 257 1.84 5.60 42.14
C GLU A 257 2.02 6.66 43.22
N VAL A 258 3.11 6.60 44.00
CA VAL A 258 3.38 7.55 45.12
C VAL A 258 3.69 8.97 44.59
N VAL A 259 4.33 9.09 43.44
CA VAL A 259 4.66 10.40 42.84
C VAL A 259 3.42 11.10 42.26
N LEU A 260 2.37 10.32 41.89
CA LEU A 260 1.14 10.87 41.34
C LEU A 260 0.10 11.27 42.39
N GLU A 261 0.28 10.86 43.65
CA GLU A 261 -0.47 11.35 44.84
C GLU A 261 0.08 12.68 45.37
#